data_01c41a0f2b148a54225d07bc61c88b30
#
_entry.id   01c41a0f2b148a54225d07bc61c88b30
#
_cell.length_a   1.000
_cell.length_b   1.000
_cell.length_c   1.000
_cell.angle_alpha   90.00
_cell.angle_beta   90.00
_cell.angle_gamma   90.00
#
_symmetry.space_group_name_H-M   'P 1'
#
loop_
_entity.id
_entity.type
_entity.pdbx_description
1 polymer ?
#
loop_
_entity_poly.entity_id
_entity_poly.type
_entity_poly.pdbx_seq_one_letter_code
_entity_poly.pdbx_strand_id
1 'polypeptide(L)'
;MYKKILVISDTHFPYHHPDTFPFLLKLNKAYKPDHVVHIGDEMDWHSINVSHVINPDLPSPADELLVGQSLCKQLEKIFPKMVLLESNHGSMVLRRAMAKGMSKFFIKDYNEILNVGKGWQWQERHIVETDKGRIIFAHQFCKDIAKAVREASMSCVQGHFHTTSEIKYVANDFHLNWGMSVGCMVDKKSLAMAYMKVNMAKPILSCAVITNGIPYIVPMILKNSGSWDGNIYL
;
A
#
# COMPACT_ATOMS: atom_id res chain seq x y z
N MET A 1 -20.79 0.36 -10.17
CA MET A 1 -19.57 -0.13 -10.86
C MET A 1 -18.59 1.03 -10.92
N TYR A 2 -17.37 0.87 -10.39
CA TYR A 2 -16.36 1.94 -10.37
C TYR A 2 -15.67 2.05 -11.72
N LYS A 3 -15.45 3.28 -12.19
CA LYS A 3 -14.79 3.57 -13.47
C LYS A 3 -13.33 3.97 -13.32
N LYS A 4 -12.99 4.62 -12.20
CA LYS A 4 -11.66 5.16 -11.92
C LYS A 4 -11.22 4.77 -10.52
N ILE A 5 -10.41 3.73 -10.41
CA ILE A 5 -9.87 3.27 -9.13
C ILE A 5 -8.44 3.78 -8.99
N LEU A 6 -8.13 4.47 -7.89
CA LEU A 6 -6.77 4.79 -7.48
C LEU A 6 -6.29 3.70 -6.51
N VAL A 7 -5.10 3.19 -6.75
CA VAL A 7 -4.43 2.20 -5.90
C VAL A 7 -3.18 2.79 -5.29
N ILE A 8 -3.14 2.87 -3.97
CA ILE A 8 -1.99 3.29 -3.17
C ILE A 8 -1.43 2.04 -2.49
N SER A 9 -0.12 1.94 -2.34
CA SER A 9 0.51 0.77 -1.74
C SER A 9 1.64 1.18 -0.80
N ASP A 10 1.76 0.44 0.32
CA ASP A 10 2.95 0.37 1.15
C ASP A 10 3.53 1.76 1.47
N THR A 11 2.76 2.60 2.16
CA THR A 11 3.21 3.94 2.57
C THR A 11 4.20 3.88 3.72
N HIS A 12 4.13 2.87 4.59
CA HIS A 12 5.04 2.65 5.71
C HIS A 12 5.28 3.89 6.55
N PHE A 13 4.22 4.58 6.95
CA PHE A 13 4.38 5.75 7.83
C PHE A 13 5.10 5.36 9.13
N PRO A 14 6.07 6.15 9.58
CA PRO A 14 6.51 7.47 9.09
C PRO A 14 7.64 7.44 8.05
N TYR A 15 8.02 6.29 7.49
CA TYR A 15 9.21 6.11 6.65
C TYR A 15 8.95 6.24 5.14
N HIS A 16 7.86 6.89 4.79
CA HIS A 16 7.48 7.21 3.41
C HIS A 16 8.40 8.27 2.79
N HIS A 17 8.45 8.32 1.46
CA HIS A 17 9.18 9.36 0.74
C HIS A 17 8.57 10.75 1.04
N PRO A 18 9.40 11.79 1.27
CA PRO A 18 8.90 13.14 1.63
C PRO A 18 7.88 13.73 0.64
N ASP A 19 8.01 13.41 -0.65
CA ASP A 19 7.12 13.91 -1.69
C ASP A 19 5.87 13.04 -1.91
N THR A 20 5.60 12.05 -1.06
CA THR A 20 4.42 11.18 -1.16
C THR A 20 3.11 11.97 -1.17
N PHE A 21 2.93 12.90 -0.25
CA PHE A 21 1.70 13.70 -0.18
C PHE A 21 1.52 14.65 -1.36
N PRO A 22 2.52 15.43 -1.79
CA PRO A 22 2.44 16.22 -3.03
C PRO A 22 2.10 15.37 -4.27
N PHE A 23 2.71 14.18 -4.40
CA PHE A 23 2.43 13.25 -5.48
C PHE A 23 0.98 12.76 -5.45
N LEU A 24 0.50 12.26 -4.30
CA LEU A 24 -0.86 11.77 -4.11
C LEU A 24 -1.92 12.87 -4.33
N LEU A 25 -1.66 14.09 -3.87
CA LEU A 25 -2.55 15.24 -4.10
C LEU A 25 -2.66 15.56 -5.59
N LYS A 26 -1.52 15.59 -6.31
CA LYS A 26 -1.53 15.86 -7.75
C LYS A 26 -2.22 14.75 -8.52
N LEU A 27 -1.96 13.49 -8.15
CA LEU A 27 -2.59 12.33 -8.77
C LEU A 27 -4.11 12.33 -8.52
N ASN A 28 -4.56 12.57 -7.29
CA ASN A 28 -5.97 12.68 -6.95
C ASN A 28 -6.68 13.78 -7.78
N LYS A 29 -6.06 14.96 -7.88
CA LYS A 29 -6.58 16.11 -8.64
C LYS A 29 -6.66 15.82 -10.15
N ALA A 30 -5.63 15.19 -10.71
CA ALA A 30 -5.56 14.89 -12.14
C ALA A 30 -6.53 13.76 -12.52
N TYR A 31 -6.57 12.70 -11.71
CA TYR A 31 -7.27 11.47 -12.04
C TYR A 31 -8.75 11.48 -11.61
N LYS A 32 -9.05 12.13 -10.48
CA LYS A 32 -10.39 12.20 -9.86
C LYS A 32 -11.01 10.79 -9.72
N PRO A 33 -10.42 9.93 -8.88
CA PRO A 33 -10.90 8.57 -8.69
C PRO A 33 -12.31 8.58 -8.07
N ASP A 34 -13.14 7.61 -8.46
CA ASP A 34 -14.43 7.33 -7.82
C ASP A 34 -14.32 6.23 -6.75
N HIS A 35 -13.19 5.56 -6.68
CA HIS A 35 -12.84 4.59 -5.64
C HIS A 35 -11.35 4.62 -5.33
N VAL A 36 -11.00 4.46 -4.05
CA VAL A 36 -9.60 4.42 -3.60
C VAL A 36 -9.36 3.17 -2.78
N VAL A 37 -8.32 2.42 -3.14
CA VAL A 37 -7.87 1.23 -2.43
C VAL A 37 -6.42 1.43 -1.98
N HIS A 38 -6.15 1.23 -0.70
CA HIS A 38 -4.80 1.12 -0.16
C HIS A 38 -4.46 -0.35 0.08
N ILE A 39 -3.38 -0.84 -0.52
CA ILE A 39 -3.04 -2.27 -0.52
C ILE A 39 -2.50 -2.77 0.83
N GLY A 40 -2.50 -1.94 1.86
CA GLY A 40 -1.98 -2.27 3.19
C GLY A 40 -0.57 -1.71 3.42
N ASP A 41 0.01 -2.04 4.57
CA ASP A 41 1.27 -1.49 5.06
C ASP A 41 1.26 0.06 5.06
N GLU A 42 0.16 0.64 5.56
CA GLU A 42 0.04 2.09 5.76
C GLU A 42 0.99 2.57 6.86
N MET A 43 1.22 1.76 7.89
CA MET A 43 2.19 1.97 8.97
C MET A 43 3.33 0.98 8.88
N ASP A 44 4.53 1.36 9.28
CA ASP A 44 5.70 0.47 9.29
C ASP A 44 5.77 -0.39 10.55
N TRP A 45 5.44 0.18 11.70
CA TRP A 45 5.55 -0.49 13.01
C TRP A 45 6.95 -1.08 13.27
N HIS A 46 8.00 -0.39 12.81
CA HIS A 46 9.39 -0.84 12.96
C HIS A 46 9.74 -1.11 14.41
N SER A 47 9.32 -0.23 15.31
CA SER A 47 9.60 -0.29 16.75
C SER A 47 9.03 -1.53 17.46
N ILE A 48 8.03 -2.18 16.86
CA ILE A 48 7.42 -3.41 17.35
C ILE A 48 7.54 -4.59 16.38
N ASN A 49 8.44 -4.51 15.40
CA ASN A 49 8.62 -5.54 14.39
C ASN A 49 8.91 -6.90 15.03
N VAL A 50 8.26 -7.95 14.54
CA VAL A 50 8.40 -9.33 15.05
C VAL A 50 9.48 -10.12 14.33
N SER A 51 9.92 -9.66 13.15
CA SER A 51 10.75 -10.42 12.21
C SER A 51 12.19 -9.91 12.13
N HIS A 52 12.49 -8.70 12.62
CA HIS A 52 13.78 -8.05 12.47
C HIS A 52 14.31 -7.51 13.80
N VAL A 53 15.61 -7.30 13.86
CA VAL A 53 16.24 -6.58 14.96
C VAL A 53 15.75 -5.14 14.95
N ILE A 54 15.17 -4.70 16.05
CA ILE A 54 14.74 -3.32 16.24
C ILE A 54 15.99 -2.43 16.27
N ASN A 55 16.02 -1.41 15.41
CA ASN A 55 17.08 -0.41 15.44
C ASN A 55 16.83 0.55 16.62
N PRO A 56 17.74 0.63 17.62
CA PRO A 56 17.54 1.47 18.79
C PRO A 56 17.58 2.99 18.51
N ASP A 57 18.08 3.37 17.33
CA ASP A 57 18.16 4.78 16.90
C ASP A 57 16.86 5.27 16.26
N LEU A 58 15.85 4.38 16.12
CA LEU A 58 14.53 4.73 15.60
C LEU A 58 13.56 5.10 16.73
N PRO A 59 12.47 5.83 16.42
CA PRO A 59 11.49 6.25 17.41
C PRO A 59 10.95 5.12 18.26
N SER A 60 10.56 5.44 19.49
CA SER A 60 9.85 4.49 20.35
C SER A 60 8.48 4.10 19.75
N PRO A 61 7.85 3.01 20.20
CA PRO A 61 6.51 2.63 19.72
C PRO A 61 5.46 3.74 19.88
N ALA A 62 5.56 4.53 20.96
CA ALA A 62 4.64 5.63 21.18
C ALA A 62 4.88 6.79 20.21
N ASP A 63 6.14 7.15 19.98
CA ASP A 63 6.49 8.24 19.06
C ASP A 63 6.15 7.86 17.62
N GLU A 64 6.45 6.61 17.21
CA GLU A 64 6.07 6.10 15.89
C GLU A 64 4.56 6.17 15.67
N LEU A 65 3.76 5.77 16.69
CA LEU A 65 2.30 5.86 16.63
C LEU A 65 1.82 7.30 16.48
N LEU A 66 2.31 8.24 17.30
CA LEU A 66 1.87 9.64 17.28
C LEU A 66 2.16 10.31 15.93
N VAL A 67 3.36 10.08 15.37
CA VAL A 67 3.72 10.59 14.05
C VAL A 67 2.87 9.92 12.98
N GLY A 68 2.70 8.60 13.05
CA GLY A 68 1.86 7.84 12.13
C GLY A 68 0.41 8.30 12.13
N GLN A 69 -0.20 8.55 13.29
CA GLN A 69 -1.54 9.12 13.41
C GLN A 69 -1.67 10.46 12.68
N SER A 70 -0.68 11.35 12.84
CA SER A 70 -0.65 12.63 12.14
C SER A 70 -0.62 12.47 10.62
N LEU A 71 0.19 11.51 10.13
CA LEU A 71 0.31 11.21 8.70
C LEU A 71 -0.94 10.52 8.14
N CYS A 72 -1.52 9.58 8.89
CA CYS A 72 -2.81 8.98 8.52
C CYS A 72 -3.92 10.03 8.44
N LYS A 73 -3.95 11.01 9.36
CA LYS A 73 -4.87 12.15 9.29
C LYS A 73 -4.65 13.03 8.06
N GLN A 74 -3.41 13.23 7.63
CA GLN A 74 -3.13 13.96 6.39
C GLN A 74 -3.63 13.18 5.18
N LEU A 75 -3.42 11.86 5.15
CA LEU A 75 -3.91 11.00 4.07
C LEU A 75 -5.45 10.95 4.05
N GLU A 76 -6.09 10.87 5.22
CA GLU A 76 -7.55 10.90 5.37
C GLU A 76 -8.18 12.19 4.82
N LYS A 77 -7.52 13.34 4.99
CA LYS A 77 -7.99 14.62 4.39
C LYS A 77 -8.00 14.58 2.87
N ILE A 78 -7.08 13.85 2.25
CA ILE A 78 -7.02 13.69 0.79
C ILE A 78 -8.03 12.63 0.34
N PHE A 79 -8.14 11.53 1.09
CA PHE A 79 -8.98 10.37 0.80
C PHE A 79 -9.86 10.02 1.99
N PRO A 80 -10.96 10.75 2.21
CA PRO A 80 -11.84 10.56 3.38
C PRO A 80 -12.61 9.23 3.35
N LYS A 81 -12.69 8.59 2.18
CA LYS A 81 -13.27 7.25 2.00
C LYS A 81 -12.27 6.39 1.26
N MET A 82 -11.87 5.27 1.87
CA MET A 82 -10.88 4.37 1.30
C MET A 82 -11.07 2.95 1.85
N VAL A 83 -10.89 1.95 0.99
CA VAL A 83 -10.73 0.56 1.42
C VAL A 83 -9.23 0.33 1.63
N LEU A 84 -8.86 -0.21 2.79
CA LEU A 84 -7.49 -0.61 3.11
C LEU A 84 -7.45 -2.13 3.27
N LEU A 85 -6.38 -2.74 2.82
CA LEU A 85 -6.23 -4.18 2.93
C LEU A 85 -5.43 -4.55 4.18
N GLU A 86 -5.88 -5.60 4.87
CA GLU A 86 -5.13 -6.17 5.97
C GLU A 86 -3.75 -6.63 5.48
N SER A 87 -2.72 -6.32 6.25
CA SER A 87 -1.33 -6.51 5.86
C SER A 87 -0.46 -7.06 6.98
N ASN A 88 0.76 -7.45 6.63
CA ASN A 88 1.69 -7.97 7.63
C ASN A 88 2.15 -6.91 8.63
N HIS A 89 2.34 -5.65 8.23
CA HIS A 89 2.62 -4.56 9.16
C HIS A 89 1.35 -4.09 9.88
N GLY A 90 0.24 -3.88 9.19
CA GLY A 90 -1.03 -3.47 9.81
C GLY A 90 -1.52 -4.42 10.91
N SER A 91 -1.30 -5.74 10.76
CA SER A 91 -1.65 -6.74 11.78
C SER A 91 -0.64 -6.85 12.93
N MET A 92 0.49 -6.12 12.90
CA MET A 92 1.61 -6.35 13.82
C MET A 92 1.28 -6.04 15.26
N VAL A 93 0.52 -4.95 15.52
CA VAL A 93 0.06 -4.59 16.87
C VAL A 93 -0.73 -5.75 17.50
N LEU A 94 -1.73 -6.26 16.76
CA LEU A 94 -2.56 -7.37 17.23
C LEU A 94 -1.72 -8.65 17.44
N ARG A 95 -0.87 -9.01 16.48
CA ARG A 95 -0.01 -10.20 16.58
C ARG A 95 0.95 -10.13 17.75
N ARG A 96 1.54 -8.96 18.04
CA ARG A 96 2.39 -8.75 19.23
C ARG A 96 1.63 -8.91 20.53
N ALA A 97 0.45 -8.32 20.64
CA ALA A 97 -0.39 -8.44 21.81
C ALA A 97 -0.80 -9.91 22.07
N MET A 98 -1.27 -10.59 21.04
CA MET A 98 -1.65 -12.02 21.14
C MET A 98 -0.46 -12.90 21.50
N ALA A 99 0.74 -12.65 20.96
CA ALA A 99 1.96 -13.37 21.32
C ALA A 99 2.38 -13.18 22.79
N LYS A 100 1.86 -12.16 23.46
CA LYS A 100 2.02 -11.90 24.90
C LYS A 100 0.81 -12.34 25.74
N GLY A 101 -0.11 -13.10 25.15
CA GLY A 101 -1.29 -13.64 25.83
C GLY A 101 -2.44 -12.64 26.00
N MET A 102 -2.38 -11.48 25.36
CA MET A 102 -3.49 -10.52 25.40
C MET A 102 -4.60 -10.96 24.43
N SER A 103 -5.85 -10.98 24.92
CA SER A 103 -7.00 -11.21 24.06
C SER A 103 -7.22 -10.02 23.12
N LYS A 104 -7.66 -10.30 21.89
CA LYS A 104 -8.05 -9.25 20.93
C LYS A 104 -9.13 -8.29 21.49
N PHE A 105 -9.96 -8.75 22.43
CA PHE A 105 -10.97 -7.91 23.08
C PHE A 105 -10.40 -6.77 23.93
N PHE A 106 -9.12 -6.81 24.28
CA PHE A 106 -8.43 -5.74 24.99
C PHE A 106 -7.73 -4.75 24.05
N ILE A 107 -7.74 -5.03 22.75
CA ILE A 107 -7.09 -4.20 21.73
C ILE A 107 -8.15 -3.31 21.08
N LYS A 108 -7.86 -2.03 20.96
CA LYS A 108 -8.72 -1.09 20.24
C LYS A 108 -8.84 -1.48 18.77
N ASP A 109 -9.94 -1.13 18.15
CA ASP A 109 -10.09 -1.21 16.70
C ASP A 109 -9.01 -0.40 16.00
N TYR A 110 -8.58 -0.86 14.84
CA TYR A 110 -7.42 -0.27 14.16
C TYR A 110 -7.67 1.18 13.73
N ASN A 111 -8.92 1.54 13.38
CA ASN A 111 -9.33 2.94 13.19
C ASN A 111 -9.05 3.81 14.42
N GLU A 112 -9.34 3.30 15.61
CA GLU A 112 -9.10 4.02 16.86
C GLU A 112 -7.60 4.14 17.14
N ILE A 113 -6.83 3.06 16.88
CA ILE A 113 -5.36 3.08 17.03
C ILE A 113 -4.76 4.16 16.14
N LEU A 114 -5.18 4.24 14.87
CA LEU A 114 -4.67 5.22 13.91
C LEU A 114 -5.36 6.58 14.01
N ASN A 115 -6.38 6.71 14.87
CA ASN A 115 -7.16 7.94 15.04
C ASN A 115 -7.77 8.44 13.73
N VAL A 116 -8.32 7.53 12.91
CA VAL A 116 -8.99 7.84 11.64
C VAL A 116 -10.48 7.52 11.71
N GLY A 117 -11.25 8.14 10.81
CA GLY A 117 -12.71 8.00 10.79
C GLY A 117 -13.18 6.70 10.12
N LYS A 118 -14.48 6.43 10.28
CA LYS A 118 -15.15 5.23 9.73
C LYS A 118 -15.22 5.19 8.20
N GLY A 119 -14.76 6.23 7.51
CA GLY A 119 -14.63 6.24 6.06
C GLY A 119 -13.50 5.34 5.55
N TRP A 120 -12.57 5.00 6.42
CA TRP A 120 -11.53 4.00 6.17
C TRP A 120 -12.01 2.64 6.66
N GLN A 121 -11.98 1.64 5.77
CA GLN A 121 -12.49 0.30 6.05
C GLN A 121 -11.44 -0.75 5.71
N TRP A 122 -11.00 -1.53 6.69
CA TRP A 122 -10.05 -2.63 6.50
C TRP A 122 -10.77 -3.91 6.09
N GLN A 123 -10.21 -4.61 5.11
CA GLN A 123 -10.71 -5.89 4.59
C GLN A 123 -9.53 -6.81 4.29
N GLU A 124 -9.67 -8.11 4.49
CA GLU A 124 -8.65 -9.09 4.09
C GLU A 124 -8.43 -9.08 2.57
N ARG A 125 -9.52 -9.02 1.85
CA ARG A 125 -9.57 -8.95 0.38
C ARG A 125 -10.70 -8.03 -0.05
N HIS A 126 -10.50 -7.34 -1.15
CA HIS A 126 -11.53 -6.48 -1.75
C HIS A 126 -11.76 -6.90 -3.20
N ILE A 127 -13.01 -7.11 -3.57
CA ILE A 127 -13.37 -7.48 -4.95
C ILE A 127 -14.22 -6.36 -5.55
N VAL A 128 -13.81 -5.91 -6.73
CA VAL A 128 -14.52 -4.90 -7.50
C VAL A 128 -14.96 -5.49 -8.82
N GLU A 129 -16.22 -5.24 -9.18
CA GLU A 129 -16.74 -5.58 -10.49
C GLU A 129 -16.57 -4.42 -11.46
N THR A 130 -16.10 -4.71 -12.66
CA THR A 130 -15.93 -3.76 -13.77
C THR A 130 -16.55 -4.31 -15.04
N ASP A 131 -16.68 -3.47 -16.07
CA ASP A 131 -17.15 -3.89 -17.39
C ASP A 131 -16.20 -4.92 -18.07
N LYS A 132 -14.98 -5.07 -17.56
CA LYS A 132 -13.97 -5.99 -18.08
C LYS A 132 -13.76 -7.23 -17.19
N GLY A 133 -14.65 -7.45 -16.22
CA GLY A 133 -14.57 -8.56 -15.29
C GLY A 133 -14.24 -8.12 -13.86
N ARG A 134 -13.97 -9.10 -13.00
CA ARG A 134 -13.69 -8.88 -11.57
C ARG A 134 -12.21 -8.64 -11.34
N ILE A 135 -11.94 -7.76 -10.37
CA ILE A 135 -10.60 -7.46 -9.90
C ILE A 135 -10.55 -7.74 -8.40
N ILE A 136 -9.63 -8.57 -7.96
CA ILE A 136 -9.38 -8.83 -6.54
C ILE A 136 -8.12 -8.11 -6.08
N PHE A 137 -8.22 -7.45 -4.96
CA PHE A 137 -7.14 -6.74 -4.27
C PHE A 137 -6.81 -7.50 -2.99
N ALA A 138 -5.53 -7.73 -2.73
CA ALA A 138 -5.01 -8.23 -1.47
C ALA A 138 -3.62 -7.64 -1.24
N HIS A 139 -3.18 -7.54 0.03
CA HIS A 139 -1.83 -7.04 0.31
C HIS A 139 -0.77 -7.89 -0.39
N GLN A 140 -0.90 -9.20 -0.30
CA GLN A 140 0.03 -10.15 -0.90
C GLN A 140 -0.71 -11.39 -1.44
N PHE A 141 -0.37 -11.79 -2.66
CA PHE A 141 -0.71 -13.12 -3.19
C PHE A 141 0.56 -13.99 -3.26
N CYS A 142 1.43 -13.70 -4.21
CA CYS A 142 2.69 -14.41 -4.40
C CYS A 142 3.66 -13.57 -5.24
N LYS A 143 4.95 -13.97 -5.28
CA LYS A 143 5.99 -13.23 -6.01
C LYS A 143 5.71 -13.15 -7.52
N ASP A 144 5.16 -14.20 -8.13
CA ASP A 144 4.73 -14.16 -9.53
C ASP A 144 3.24 -13.84 -9.61
N ILE A 145 2.91 -12.59 -9.85
CA ILE A 145 1.51 -12.13 -9.92
C ILE A 145 0.70 -12.84 -11.04
N ALA A 146 1.34 -13.31 -12.11
CA ALA A 146 0.64 -14.07 -13.14
C ALA A 146 0.14 -15.44 -12.64
N LYS A 147 0.84 -16.02 -11.66
CA LYS A 147 0.37 -17.24 -10.98
C LYS A 147 -0.90 -16.96 -10.19
N ALA A 148 -0.94 -15.85 -9.42
CA ALA A 148 -2.13 -15.45 -8.69
C ALA A 148 -3.35 -15.26 -9.59
N VAL A 149 -3.17 -14.64 -10.77
CA VAL A 149 -4.23 -14.46 -11.77
C VAL A 149 -4.79 -15.80 -12.25
N ARG A 150 -3.91 -16.78 -12.54
CA ARG A 150 -4.35 -18.12 -12.95
C ARG A 150 -5.14 -18.84 -11.86
N GLU A 151 -4.67 -18.76 -10.61
CA GLU A 151 -5.33 -19.41 -9.47
C GLU A 151 -6.65 -18.75 -9.11
N ALA A 152 -6.74 -17.43 -9.15
CA ALA A 152 -7.96 -16.68 -8.85
C ALA A 152 -8.97 -16.67 -10.00
N SER A 153 -8.55 -16.97 -11.23
CA SER A 153 -9.37 -16.84 -12.45
C SER A 153 -9.98 -15.44 -12.63
N MET A 154 -9.31 -14.42 -12.15
CA MET A 154 -9.68 -13.00 -12.27
C MET A 154 -8.45 -12.10 -12.20
N SER A 155 -8.62 -10.81 -12.53
CA SER A 155 -7.52 -9.86 -12.39
C SER A 155 -7.14 -9.65 -10.92
N CYS A 156 -5.84 -9.50 -10.63
CA CYS A 156 -5.29 -9.43 -9.27
C CYS A 156 -4.43 -8.18 -9.08
N VAL A 157 -4.55 -7.52 -7.92
CA VAL A 157 -3.70 -6.38 -7.55
C VAL A 157 -3.10 -6.62 -6.18
N GLN A 158 -1.77 -6.44 -6.06
CA GLN A 158 -1.03 -6.61 -4.81
C GLN A 158 0.01 -5.50 -4.61
N GLY A 159 0.46 -5.33 -3.34
CA GLY A 159 1.62 -4.56 -2.89
C GLY A 159 2.74 -5.45 -2.37
N HIS A 160 3.26 -5.16 -1.17
CA HIS A 160 4.22 -5.95 -0.40
C HIS A 160 5.62 -6.10 -1.05
N PHE A 161 5.70 -6.32 -2.35
CA PHE A 161 6.97 -6.52 -3.06
C PHE A 161 7.53 -5.18 -3.54
N HIS A 162 8.12 -4.41 -2.62
CA HIS A 162 8.55 -3.02 -2.86
C HIS A 162 9.48 -2.83 -4.06
N THR A 163 10.23 -3.87 -4.44
CA THR A 163 11.15 -3.85 -5.58
C THR A 163 10.51 -4.27 -6.90
N THR A 164 9.18 -4.47 -6.90
CA THR A 164 8.42 -4.92 -8.06
C THR A 164 7.26 -3.96 -8.34
N SER A 165 7.24 -3.41 -9.54
CA SER A 165 6.13 -2.61 -10.06
C SER A 165 5.91 -3.04 -11.51
N GLU A 166 4.88 -3.87 -11.74
CA GLU A 166 4.68 -4.53 -13.03
C GLU A 166 3.21 -4.85 -13.29
N ILE A 167 2.87 -5.02 -14.57
CA ILE A 167 1.59 -5.56 -15.03
C ILE A 167 1.88 -6.76 -15.93
N LYS A 168 1.25 -7.91 -15.63
CA LYS A 168 1.33 -9.12 -16.45
C LYS A 168 -0.05 -9.52 -16.93
N TYR A 169 -0.20 -9.76 -18.21
CA TYR A 169 -1.44 -10.25 -18.81
C TYR A 169 -1.44 -11.78 -18.89
N VAL A 170 -2.59 -12.37 -18.61
CA VAL A 170 -2.86 -13.82 -18.68
C VAL A 170 -4.13 -14.05 -19.47
N ALA A 171 -4.01 -14.75 -20.58
CA ALA A 171 -5.13 -15.05 -21.45
C ALA A 171 -5.42 -16.55 -21.48
N ASN A 172 -6.69 -16.89 -21.66
CA ASN A 172 -7.18 -18.21 -22.07
C ASN A 172 -8.29 -18.02 -23.11
N ASP A 173 -8.94 -19.10 -23.55
CA ASP A 173 -9.97 -19.05 -24.59
C ASP A 173 -11.18 -18.16 -24.25
N PHE A 174 -11.38 -17.84 -22.96
CA PHE A 174 -12.58 -17.13 -22.48
C PHE A 174 -12.29 -15.74 -21.96
N HIS A 175 -11.09 -15.51 -21.41
CA HIS A 175 -10.78 -14.31 -20.64
C HIS A 175 -9.36 -13.79 -20.89
N LEU A 176 -9.26 -12.47 -20.93
CA LEU A 176 -8.00 -11.75 -20.75
C LEU A 176 -8.03 -11.10 -19.36
N ASN A 177 -7.28 -11.67 -18.44
CA ASN A 177 -7.05 -11.10 -17.10
C ASN A 177 -5.65 -10.51 -16.99
N TRP A 178 -5.42 -9.74 -15.94
CA TRP A 178 -4.12 -9.16 -15.66
C TRP A 178 -3.80 -9.19 -14.16
N GLY A 179 -2.52 -9.24 -13.85
CA GLY A 179 -2.01 -9.10 -12.49
C GLY A 179 -1.13 -7.89 -12.38
N MET A 180 -1.24 -7.14 -11.28
CA MET A 180 -0.46 -5.94 -11.04
C MET A 180 0.17 -5.98 -9.65
N SER A 181 1.49 -5.73 -9.60
CA SER A 181 2.21 -5.38 -8.38
C SER A 181 2.49 -3.87 -8.42
N VAL A 182 2.07 -3.14 -7.37
CA VAL A 182 1.97 -1.67 -7.47
C VAL A 182 3.27 -0.95 -7.13
N GLY A 183 4.20 -1.57 -6.41
CA GLY A 183 5.37 -0.90 -5.83
C GLY A 183 5.06 -0.37 -4.43
N CYS A 184 5.63 0.78 -4.04
CA CYS A 184 5.46 1.34 -2.69
C CYS A 184 5.67 2.86 -2.67
N MET A 185 5.55 3.47 -1.48
CA MET A 185 5.87 4.88 -1.21
C MET A 185 7.04 5.05 -0.22
N VAL A 186 7.84 4.02 0.02
CA VAL A 186 8.89 3.98 1.04
C VAL A 186 10.12 4.79 0.64
N ASP A 187 10.65 5.61 1.55
CA ASP A 187 11.95 6.26 1.32
C ASP A 187 13.10 5.26 1.50
N LYS A 188 13.82 4.96 0.41
CA LYS A 188 15.02 4.11 0.43
C LYS A 188 16.14 4.60 1.35
N LYS A 189 16.12 5.87 1.76
CA LYS A 189 17.10 6.49 2.65
C LYS A 189 16.73 6.34 4.13
N SER A 190 15.52 5.90 4.44
CA SER A 190 15.08 5.76 5.83
C SER A 190 15.92 4.72 6.58
N LEU A 191 16.13 4.95 7.89
CA LEU A 191 16.85 4.00 8.75
C LEU A 191 16.10 2.66 8.86
N ALA A 192 14.78 2.65 8.76
CA ALA A 192 13.98 1.43 8.73
C ALA A 192 14.35 0.52 7.53
N MET A 193 14.87 1.10 6.44
CA MET A 193 15.34 0.39 5.25
C MET A 193 16.85 0.07 5.28
N ALA A 194 17.51 0.24 6.42
CA ALA A 194 18.96 0.02 6.53
C ALA A 194 19.40 -1.39 6.11
N TYR A 195 18.57 -2.41 6.34
CA TYR A 195 18.83 -3.79 5.91
C TYR A 195 18.89 -3.97 4.38
N MET A 196 18.31 -3.04 3.61
CA MET A 196 18.35 -3.07 2.15
C MET A 196 19.54 -2.30 1.54
N LYS A 197 20.44 -1.72 2.35
CA LYS A 197 21.56 -0.90 1.85
C LYS A 197 22.46 -1.64 0.88
N VAL A 198 22.73 -2.92 1.16
CA VAL A 198 23.61 -3.79 0.33
C VAL A 198 22.89 -4.39 -0.88
N ASN A 199 21.55 -4.36 -0.93
CA ASN A 199 20.82 -4.91 -2.04
C ASN A 199 20.88 -3.95 -3.25
N MET A 200 21.14 -4.47 -4.43
CA MET A 200 21.09 -3.67 -5.67
C MET A 200 19.65 -3.27 -6.02
N ALA A 201 18.68 -4.16 -5.82
CA ALA A 201 17.27 -3.84 -6.00
C ALA A 201 16.81 -2.86 -4.92
N LYS A 202 16.13 -1.79 -5.34
CA LYS A 202 15.62 -0.71 -4.47
C LYS A 202 14.11 -0.60 -4.59
N PRO A 203 13.42 -0.04 -3.58
CA PRO A 203 12.00 0.24 -3.66
C PRO A 203 11.63 1.06 -4.89
N ILE A 204 10.56 0.67 -5.57
CA ILE A 204 10.01 1.38 -6.73
C ILE A 204 8.85 2.24 -6.23
N LEU A 205 9.02 3.56 -6.33
CA LEU A 205 7.99 4.51 -5.92
C LEU A 205 6.92 4.60 -7.01
N SER A 206 5.73 4.10 -6.73
CA SER A 206 4.61 4.15 -7.68
C SER A 206 3.26 3.95 -6.98
N CYS A 207 2.23 4.54 -7.58
CA CYS A 207 0.84 4.18 -7.40
C CYS A 207 0.32 3.50 -8.66
N ALA A 208 -0.92 3.09 -8.67
CA ALA A 208 -1.57 2.63 -9.88
C ALA A 208 -2.97 3.23 -10.02
N VAL A 209 -3.46 3.24 -11.24
CA VAL A 209 -4.83 3.61 -11.54
C VAL A 209 -5.45 2.54 -12.45
N ILE A 210 -6.74 2.32 -12.27
CA ILE A 210 -7.50 1.39 -13.10
C ILE A 210 -8.66 2.16 -13.72
N THR A 211 -8.64 2.30 -15.05
CA THR A 211 -9.67 3.02 -15.79
C THR A 211 -10.54 2.03 -16.57
N ASN A 212 -11.82 1.95 -16.24
CA ASN A 212 -12.76 1.01 -16.90
C ASN A 212 -12.20 -0.43 -16.95
N GLY A 213 -11.58 -0.89 -15.86
CA GLY A 213 -10.99 -2.22 -15.76
C GLY A 213 -9.61 -2.41 -16.39
N ILE A 214 -9.00 -1.37 -16.96
CA ILE A 214 -7.66 -1.39 -17.56
C ILE A 214 -6.64 -0.81 -16.58
N PRO A 215 -5.55 -1.55 -16.25
CA PRO A 215 -4.56 -1.14 -15.27
C PRO A 215 -3.47 -0.24 -15.87
N TYR A 216 -2.99 0.72 -15.08
CA TYR A 216 -1.84 1.58 -15.40
C TYR A 216 -1.02 1.80 -14.13
N ILE A 217 0.30 1.68 -14.23
CA ILE A 217 1.23 2.06 -13.16
C ILE A 217 1.60 3.53 -13.35
N VAL A 218 1.60 4.27 -12.26
CA VAL A 218 1.97 5.69 -12.21
C VAL A 218 3.25 5.83 -11.39
N PRO A 219 4.43 5.85 -12.01
CA PRO A 219 5.68 5.97 -11.30
C PRO A 219 5.88 7.38 -10.76
N MET A 220 6.42 7.48 -9.55
CA MET A 220 6.91 8.72 -8.96
C MET A 220 8.38 8.91 -9.34
N ILE A 221 8.64 9.61 -10.43
CA ILE A 221 9.99 9.80 -10.98
C ILE A 221 10.77 10.82 -10.15
N LEU A 222 11.96 10.44 -9.71
CA LEU A 222 12.83 11.29 -8.92
C LEU A 222 13.91 11.95 -9.78
N LYS A 223 14.20 13.22 -9.47
CA LYS A 223 15.38 13.94 -9.95
C LYS A 223 16.66 13.36 -9.32
N ASN A 224 17.81 13.75 -9.83
CA ASN A 224 19.12 13.37 -9.24
C ASN A 224 19.27 13.84 -7.79
N SER A 225 18.57 14.90 -7.38
CA SER A 225 18.50 15.37 -5.99
C SER A 225 17.79 14.39 -5.06
N GLY A 226 17.01 13.47 -5.60
CA GLY A 226 16.15 12.56 -4.87
C GLY A 226 14.75 13.10 -4.59
N SER A 227 14.42 14.33 -5.00
CA SER A 227 13.07 14.87 -4.93
C SER A 227 12.25 14.43 -6.15
N TRP A 228 10.93 14.34 -5.99
CA TRP A 228 10.02 14.09 -7.10
C TRP A 228 10.12 15.18 -8.18
N ASP A 229 10.03 14.81 -9.43
CA ASP A 229 10.14 15.76 -10.55
C ASP A 229 8.91 16.67 -10.73
N GLY A 230 7.83 16.36 -10.03
CA GLY A 230 6.58 17.12 -10.03
C GLY A 230 5.60 16.71 -11.13
N ASN A 231 5.88 15.70 -11.94
CA ASN A 231 5.02 15.27 -13.03
C ASN A 231 4.27 13.96 -12.75
N ILE A 232 3.11 13.80 -13.37
CA ILE A 232 2.35 12.55 -13.42
C ILE A 232 2.46 12.02 -14.84
N TYR A 233 2.94 10.80 -14.98
CA TYR A 233 3.08 10.08 -16.24
C TYR A 233 2.01 8.99 -16.32
N LEU A 234 1.06 9.14 -17.23
CA LEU A 234 -0.05 8.22 -17.51
C LEU A 234 -0.02 7.80 -18.99
#